data_4385dedfdad63648ab5656d9ab5b8ba8
#
_entry.id   4385dedfdad63648ab5656d9ab5b8ba8
#
_cell.length_a   1.000
_cell.length_b   1.000
_cell.length_c   1.000
_cell.angle_alpha   90.00
_cell.angle_beta   90.00
_cell.angle_gamma   90.00
#
_symmetry.space_group_name_H-M   'P 1'
#
loop_
_entity.id
_entity.type
_entity.pdbx_description
1 polymer ?
#
loop_
_entity_poly.entity_id
_entity_poly.type
_entity_poly.pdbx_seq_one_letter_code
_entity_poly.pdbx_strand_id
1 'polypeptide(L)'
;FLPDINGKLVNTSNIWRFKMIFLLYLQNNIETREIYKMKATKVLFIAQEITPYLPESEIANVCRYLPQGVQERGREIRTFMPKYGNINERRNQLHEVIRLSGMNLIIDDTDHPLIIKVASIQAARMQVYFIDNEDYFQRKFTTEDENGNSFDDNDERSIFFVRGVMETVKKLRWVPDIIHCHGWMTALAPLYIKKAYAEDPCFRDTKVIYSSYNNSFNSPFPASFSDKLLLEGIRKEDLTFTDKPIDFSELTKLAIRFSDGVIQASETMQPDILEYTKNAGIPFLPYQDPENYIDAYNEFYDVVWENAHK
;
A
#
# COMPACT_ATOMS: atom_id res chain seq x y z
N PHE A 1 51.96 -7.90 -31.39
CA PHE A 1 52.85 -8.46 -30.37
C PHE A 1 53.55 -7.28 -29.66
N LEU A 2 53.48 -7.22 -28.34
CA LEU A 2 54.24 -6.26 -27.52
C LEU A 2 55.22 -7.09 -26.67
N PRO A 3 56.48 -6.58 -26.46
CA PRO A 3 57.43 -7.29 -25.61
C PRO A 3 57.01 -7.18 -24.14
N ASP A 4 57.12 -8.26 -23.37
CA ASP A 4 57.03 -8.26 -21.93
C ASP A 4 58.30 -7.68 -21.28
N ILE A 5 58.31 -7.56 -19.96
CA ILE A 5 59.46 -7.04 -19.19
C ILE A 5 60.73 -7.86 -19.37
N ASN A 6 60.66 -9.05 -19.98
CA ASN A 6 61.80 -9.95 -20.28
C ASN A 6 62.08 -10.06 -21.79
N GLY A 7 61.45 -9.20 -22.64
CA GLY A 7 61.70 -9.17 -24.08
C GLY A 7 61.04 -10.27 -24.88
N LYS A 8 60.12 -11.07 -24.30
CA LYS A 8 59.33 -12.06 -25.01
C LYS A 8 58.11 -11.45 -25.70
N LEU A 9 57.90 -11.79 -26.97
CA LEU A 9 56.73 -11.36 -27.75
C LEU A 9 55.46 -12.04 -27.21
N VAL A 10 54.58 -11.25 -26.56
CA VAL A 10 53.29 -11.73 -26.08
C VAL A 10 52.26 -11.50 -27.16
N ASN A 11 51.44 -12.52 -27.43
CA ASN A 11 50.35 -12.45 -28.40
C ASN A 11 49.22 -11.57 -27.86
N THR A 12 49.18 -10.32 -28.34
CA THR A 12 48.19 -9.30 -27.91
C THR A 12 46.74 -9.67 -28.27
N SER A 13 46.54 -10.60 -29.21
CA SER A 13 45.19 -11.04 -29.61
C SER A 13 44.42 -11.72 -28.44
N ASN A 14 45.12 -12.41 -27.56
CA ASN A 14 44.52 -13.06 -26.39
C ASN A 14 44.18 -12.04 -25.31
N ILE A 15 44.98 -10.98 -25.15
CA ILE A 15 44.71 -9.90 -24.18
C ILE A 15 43.48 -9.11 -24.61
N TRP A 16 43.31 -8.82 -25.89
CA TRP A 16 42.13 -8.16 -26.44
C TRP A 16 40.87 -9.04 -26.30
N ARG A 17 40.99 -10.34 -26.52
CA ARG A 17 39.90 -11.29 -26.37
C ARG A 17 39.42 -11.40 -24.89
N PHE A 18 40.37 -11.47 -23.94
CA PHE A 18 40.06 -11.45 -22.51
C PHE A 18 39.42 -10.13 -22.08
N LYS A 19 39.93 -9.00 -22.58
CA LYS A 19 39.36 -7.68 -22.29
C LYS A 19 37.94 -7.53 -22.82
N MET A 20 37.67 -8.05 -24.02
CA MET A 20 36.32 -8.01 -24.61
C MET A 20 35.34 -8.94 -23.89
N ILE A 21 35.75 -10.14 -23.50
CA ILE A 21 34.94 -11.07 -22.71
C ILE A 21 34.64 -10.46 -21.31
N PHE A 22 35.61 -9.82 -20.70
CA PHE A 22 35.44 -9.16 -19.41
C PHE A 22 34.52 -7.93 -19.49
N LEU A 23 34.62 -7.14 -20.56
CA LEU A 23 33.70 -6.02 -20.83
C LEU A 23 32.28 -6.51 -21.10
N LEU A 24 32.07 -7.55 -21.89
CA LEU A 24 30.78 -8.17 -22.12
C LEU A 24 30.20 -8.76 -20.84
N TYR A 25 31.01 -9.37 -19.99
CA TYR A 25 30.61 -9.87 -18.68
C TYR A 25 30.18 -8.73 -17.74
N LEU A 26 30.93 -7.61 -17.73
CA LEU A 26 30.58 -6.42 -16.96
C LEU A 26 29.28 -5.77 -17.50
N GLN A 27 29.14 -5.65 -18.81
CA GLN A 27 27.97 -5.08 -19.45
C GLN A 27 26.72 -5.91 -19.17
N ASN A 28 26.79 -7.24 -19.31
CA ASN A 28 25.68 -8.12 -18.95
C ASN A 28 25.34 -8.07 -17.45
N ASN A 29 26.34 -7.94 -16.58
CA ASN A 29 26.08 -7.79 -15.14
C ASN A 29 25.49 -6.41 -14.77
N ILE A 30 25.85 -5.36 -15.51
CA ILE A 30 25.26 -4.01 -15.34
C ILE A 30 23.82 -4.02 -15.84
N GLU A 31 23.55 -4.55 -17.04
CA GLU A 31 22.20 -4.69 -17.59
C GLU A 31 21.32 -5.58 -16.70
N THR A 32 21.85 -6.70 -16.19
CA THR A 32 21.12 -7.57 -15.25
C THR A 32 20.85 -6.84 -13.93
N ARG A 33 21.78 -6.06 -13.41
CA ARG A 33 21.57 -5.24 -12.20
C ARG A 33 20.59 -4.09 -12.43
N GLU A 34 20.60 -3.46 -13.60
CA GLU A 34 19.62 -2.41 -13.96
C GLU A 34 18.22 -3.00 -14.16
N ILE A 35 18.11 -4.17 -14.80
CA ILE A 35 16.83 -4.89 -14.92
C ILE A 35 16.30 -5.32 -13.55
N TYR A 36 17.16 -5.80 -12.62
CA TYR A 36 16.76 -6.09 -11.24
C TYR A 36 16.39 -4.83 -10.43
N LYS A 37 16.94 -3.67 -10.78
CA LYS A 37 16.65 -2.39 -10.13
C LYS A 37 15.34 -1.76 -10.64
N MET A 38 14.82 -2.19 -11.78
CA MET A 38 13.60 -1.69 -12.41
C MET A 38 12.33 -2.41 -11.97
N LYS A 39 12.41 -3.46 -11.15
CA LYS A 39 11.22 -4.18 -10.66
C LYS A 39 10.96 -3.89 -9.19
N ALA A 40 9.73 -3.52 -8.88
CA ALA A 40 9.28 -3.44 -7.49
C ALA A 40 9.34 -4.83 -6.85
N THR A 41 10.08 -4.99 -5.75
CA THR A 41 10.27 -6.27 -5.07
C THR A 41 9.45 -6.43 -3.80
N LYS A 42 9.11 -5.31 -3.14
CA LYS A 42 8.42 -5.28 -1.85
C LYS A 42 7.08 -4.58 -1.98
N VAL A 43 6.00 -5.30 -1.71
CA VAL A 43 4.64 -4.77 -1.79
C VAL A 43 3.98 -4.81 -0.42
N LEU A 44 3.58 -3.64 0.07
CA LEU A 44 2.77 -3.46 1.25
C LEU A 44 1.29 -3.42 0.85
N PHE A 45 0.49 -4.32 1.39
CA PHE A 45 -0.96 -4.32 1.24
C PHE A 45 -1.61 -3.69 2.47
N ILE A 46 -2.39 -2.65 2.26
CA ILE A 46 -3.22 -2.03 3.29
C ILE A 46 -4.66 -2.31 2.90
N ALA A 47 -5.35 -3.13 3.68
CA ALA A 47 -6.66 -3.65 3.36
C ALA A 47 -7.70 -3.25 4.39
N GLN A 48 -8.87 -2.83 3.94
CA GLN A 48 -10.01 -2.60 4.81
C GLN A 48 -10.55 -3.91 5.37
N GLU A 49 -10.56 -4.98 4.58
CA GLU A 49 -11.15 -6.27 4.88
C GLU A 49 -10.30 -7.41 4.32
N ILE A 50 -10.21 -8.53 5.04
CA ILE A 50 -9.51 -9.74 4.58
C ILE A 50 -10.27 -10.98 5.08
N THR A 51 -10.60 -11.91 4.19
CA THR A 51 -11.06 -13.24 4.58
C THR A 51 -9.86 -14.13 5.01
N PRO A 52 -9.94 -15.01 6.00
CA PRO A 52 -11.13 -15.46 6.70
C PRO A 52 -11.46 -14.69 7.99
N TYR A 53 -10.83 -13.54 8.23
CA TYR A 53 -11.05 -12.77 9.46
C TYR A 53 -12.41 -12.08 9.48
N LEU A 54 -12.85 -11.66 8.30
CA LEU A 54 -14.18 -11.09 8.04
C LEU A 54 -14.95 -11.95 7.03
N PRO A 55 -16.28 -11.77 6.92
CA PRO A 55 -17.09 -12.41 5.89
C PRO A 55 -16.55 -12.11 4.47
N GLU A 56 -16.92 -12.96 3.54
CA GLU A 56 -16.58 -12.76 2.12
C GLU A 56 -17.21 -11.48 1.58
N SER A 57 -16.38 -10.68 0.94
CA SER A 57 -16.72 -9.50 0.16
C SER A 57 -15.74 -9.42 -1.02
N GLU A 58 -16.01 -8.56 -1.98
CA GLU A 58 -15.09 -8.33 -3.09
C GLU A 58 -13.69 -7.92 -2.59
N ILE A 59 -13.62 -6.95 -1.66
CA ILE A 59 -12.37 -6.50 -1.05
C ILE A 59 -11.72 -7.64 -0.26
N ALA A 60 -12.49 -8.32 0.60
CA ALA A 60 -11.96 -9.35 1.49
C ALA A 60 -11.34 -10.52 0.70
N ASN A 61 -11.95 -10.91 -0.42
CA ASN A 61 -11.45 -11.96 -1.30
C ASN A 61 -10.21 -11.52 -2.07
N VAL A 62 -10.21 -10.33 -2.68
CA VAL A 62 -9.02 -9.80 -3.36
C VAL A 62 -7.86 -9.68 -2.37
N CYS A 63 -8.07 -9.10 -1.20
CA CYS A 63 -7.03 -8.93 -0.18
C CYS A 63 -6.57 -10.26 0.46
N ARG A 64 -7.32 -11.34 0.28
CA ARG A 64 -6.90 -12.69 0.68
C ARG A 64 -6.00 -13.35 -0.36
N TYR A 65 -6.33 -13.27 -1.64
CA TYR A 65 -5.68 -14.05 -2.69
C TYR A 65 -4.60 -13.27 -3.43
N LEU A 66 -4.75 -11.97 -3.62
CA LEU A 66 -3.78 -11.14 -4.31
C LEU A 66 -2.40 -11.13 -3.63
N PRO A 67 -2.27 -10.87 -2.32
CA PRO A 67 -0.95 -10.89 -1.67
C PRO A 67 -0.25 -12.24 -1.80
N GLN A 68 -0.99 -13.34 -1.65
CA GLN A 68 -0.46 -14.69 -1.85
C GLN A 68 0.05 -14.88 -3.28
N GLY A 69 -0.77 -14.55 -4.28
CA GLY A 69 -0.39 -14.70 -5.68
C GLY A 69 0.81 -13.83 -6.08
N VAL A 70 0.92 -12.64 -5.52
CA VAL A 70 2.06 -11.74 -5.71
C VAL A 70 3.33 -12.30 -5.04
N GLN A 71 3.20 -12.89 -3.85
CA GLN A 71 4.31 -13.58 -3.18
C GLN A 71 4.79 -14.81 -3.96
N GLU A 72 3.87 -15.59 -4.52
CA GLU A 72 4.18 -16.76 -5.37
C GLU A 72 4.92 -16.35 -6.66
N ARG A 73 4.77 -15.10 -7.09
CA ARG A 73 5.50 -14.49 -8.23
C ARG A 73 6.83 -13.86 -7.83
N GLY A 74 7.28 -14.10 -6.57
CA GLY A 74 8.62 -13.76 -6.09
C GLY A 74 8.76 -12.40 -5.43
N ARG A 75 7.66 -11.68 -5.13
CA ARG A 75 7.73 -10.44 -4.37
C ARG A 75 7.66 -10.71 -2.87
N GLU A 76 8.33 -9.89 -2.07
CA GLU A 76 8.16 -9.85 -0.63
C GLU A 76 6.92 -9.04 -0.28
N ILE A 77 6.09 -9.55 0.63
CA ILE A 77 4.84 -8.89 1.00
C ILE A 77 4.74 -8.61 2.49
N ARG A 78 3.98 -7.59 2.84
CA ARG A 78 3.41 -7.34 4.16
C ARG A 78 1.95 -6.95 3.98
N THR A 79 1.09 -7.38 4.92
CA THR A 79 -0.35 -7.13 4.83
C THR A 79 -0.89 -6.60 6.14
N PHE A 80 -1.69 -5.55 6.08
CA PHE A 80 -2.29 -4.89 7.23
C PHE A 80 -3.79 -4.76 7.07
N MET A 81 -4.53 -4.85 8.19
CA MET A 81 -5.96 -4.54 8.28
C MET A 81 -6.32 -4.00 9.66
N PRO A 82 -7.49 -3.34 9.83
CA PRO A 82 -8.00 -2.98 11.14
C PRO A 82 -8.38 -4.24 11.93
N LYS A 83 -8.16 -4.21 13.24
CA LYS A 83 -8.62 -5.28 14.14
C LYS A 83 -10.05 -4.98 14.59
N TYR A 84 -11.02 -5.21 13.75
CA TYR A 84 -12.43 -5.03 14.14
C TYR A 84 -12.85 -5.96 15.28
N GLY A 85 -13.75 -5.48 16.14
CA GLY A 85 -14.17 -6.19 17.36
C GLY A 85 -14.95 -7.49 17.12
N ASN A 86 -15.50 -7.69 15.90
CA ASN A 86 -16.12 -8.94 15.47
C ASN A 86 -15.10 -10.03 15.08
N ILE A 87 -13.81 -9.71 14.97
CA ILE A 87 -12.76 -10.68 14.69
C ILE A 87 -12.47 -11.47 15.96
N ASN A 88 -12.75 -12.77 15.94
CA ASN A 88 -12.47 -13.66 17.06
C ASN A 88 -10.97 -13.97 17.17
N GLU A 89 -10.31 -13.35 18.15
CA GLU A 89 -8.86 -13.45 18.35
C GLU A 89 -8.41 -14.88 18.66
N ARG A 90 -9.14 -15.59 19.51
CA ARG A 90 -8.79 -16.95 19.90
C ARG A 90 -8.91 -17.93 18.73
N ARG A 91 -10.00 -17.84 17.96
CA ARG A 91 -10.22 -18.69 16.78
C ARG A 91 -9.16 -18.48 15.70
N ASN A 92 -8.78 -17.24 15.50
CA ASN A 92 -7.82 -16.83 14.46
C ASN A 92 -6.37 -16.75 14.98
N GLN A 93 -6.13 -17.14 16.25
CA GLN A 93 -4.81 -17.15 16.88
C GLN A 93 -4.08 -15.79 16.79
N LEU A 94 -4.81 -14.69 16.96
CA LEU A 94 -4.22 -13.37 17.05
C LEU A 94 -3.43 -13.25 18.35
N HIS A 95 -2.23 -12.71 18.27
CA HIS A 95 -1.41 -12.37 19.42
C HIS A 95 -0.77 -11.00 19.26
N GLU A 96 -0.64 -10.30 20.37
CA GLU A 96 -0.03 -8.97 20.39
C GLU A 96 1.48 -9.06 20.15
N VAL A 97 1.98 -8.11 19.36
CA VAL A 97 3.42 -7.92 19.13
C VAL A 97 3.89 -6.74 19.98
N ILE A 98 4.22 -7.03 21.24
CA ILE A 98 4.56 -6.02 22.28
C ILE A 98 5.62 -5.03 21.79
N ARG A 99 6.66 -5.48 21.09
CA ARG A 99 7.72 -4.60 20.57
C ARG A 99 7.24 -3.57 19.53
N LEU A 100 6.11 -3.81 18.89
CA LEU A 100 5.50 -2.91 17.92
C LEU A 100 4.41 -2.04 18.53
N SER A 101 3.79 -2.51 19.60
CA SER A 101 2.72 -1.82 20.36
C SER A 101 3.26 -0.69 21.24
N GLY A 102 2.35 0.07 21.84
CA GLY A 102 2.61 1.07 22.89
C GLY A 102 3.04 2.45 22.40
N MET A 103 2.90 2.76 21.11
CA MET A 103 2.94 4.14 20.63
C MET A 103 1.57 4.78 20.80
N ASN A 104 1.54 6.08 21.12
CA ASN A 104 0.32 6.86 21.07
C ASN A 104 0.25 7.63 19.74
N LEU A 105 -0.91 7.61 19.10
CA LEU A 105 -1.22 8.45 17.96
C LEU A 105 -2.20 9.54 18.43
N ILE A 106 -1.82 10.79 18.22
CA ILE A 106 -2.68 11.93 18.53
C ILE A 106 -3.62 12.14 17.34
N ILE A 107 -4.93 12.11 17.61
CA ILE A 107 -5.99 12.41 16.64
C ILE A 107 -6.95 13.36 17.33
N ASP A 108 -7.22 14.49 16.70
CA ASP A 108 -8.13 15.52 17.24
C ASP A 108 -7.85 15.85 18.73
N ASP A 109 -6.58 16.15 19.05
CA ASP A 109 -6.08 16.50 20.40
C ASP A 109 -6.21 15.40 21.47
N THR A 110 -6.52 14.17 21.08
CA THR A 110 -6.60 13.01 21.99
C THR A 110 -5.57 11.94 21.66
N ASP A 111 -5.03 11.32 22.72
CA ASP A 111 -4.05 10.23 22.63
C ASP A 111 -4.74 8.87 22.46
N HIS A 112 -4.37 8.14 21.44
CA HIS A 112 -4.89 6.80 21.17
C HIS A 112 -3.76 5.78 21.14
N PRO A 113 -3.73 4.82 22.09
CA PRO A 113 -2.71 3.77 22.10
C PRO A 113 -2.79 2.88 20.87
N LEU A 114 -1.66 2.71 20.18
CA LEU A 114 -1.52 1.80 19.05
C LEU A 114 -1.14 0.41 19.53
N ILE A 115 -2.01 -0.55 19.33
CA ILE A 115 -1.79 -1.96 19.61
C ILE A 115 -1.65 -2.71 18.28
N ILE A 116 -0.61 -3.53 18.17
CA ILE A 116 -0.36 -4.34 16.97
C ILE A 116 -0.53 -5.81 17.32
N LYS A 117 -1.45 -6.45 16.61
CA LYS A 117 -1.61 -7.91 16.68
C LYS A 117 -1.23 -8.55 15.36
N VAL A 118 -0.91 -9.84 15.38
CA VAL A 118 -0.56 -10.58 14.18
C VAL A 118 -1.24 -11.95 14.20
N ALA A 119 -1.65 -12.40 13.03
CA ALA A 119 -2.08 -13.77 12.80
C ALA A 119 -1.54 -14.27 11.47
N SER A 120 -1.52 -15.60 11.28
CA SER A 120 -1.04 -16.24 10.06
C SER A 120 -2.17 -16.96 9.33
N ILE A 121 -2.26 -16.74 8.02
CA ILE A 121 -3.06 -17.58 7.14
C ILE A 121 -2.16 -18.73 6.68
N GLN A 122 -2.23 -19.85 7.38
CA GLN A 122 -1.32 -20.99 7.22
C GLN A 122 -1.26 -21.48 5.76
N ALA A 123 -2.42 -21.64 5.12
CA ALA A 123 -2.51 -22.12 3.74
C ALA A 123 -1.78 -21.22 2.72
N ALA A 124 -1.66 -19.92 3.02
CA ALA A 124 -0.98 -18.94 2.18
C ALA A 124 0.46 -18.63 2.63
N ARG A 125 0.90 -19.16 3.78
CA ARG A 125 2.16 -18.77 4.42
C ARG A 125 2.29 -17.25 4.57
N MET A 126 1.18 -16.57 4.82
CA MET A 126 1.06 -15.12 4.86
C MET A 126 0.74 -14.66 6.28
N GLN A 127 1.43 -13.63 6.75
CA GLN A 127 1.12 -12.95 8.01
C GLN A 127 0.28 -11.71 7.73
N VAL A 128 -0.71 -11.47 8.59
CA VAL A 128 -1.52 -10.26 8.59
C VAL A 128 -1.29 -9.53 9.91
N TYR A 129 -0.94 -8.26 9.82
CA TYR A 129 -0.81 -7.34 10.93
C TYR A 129 -2.12 -6.61 11.13
N PHE A 130 -2.56 -6.54 12.37
CA PHE A 130 -3.80 -5.87 12.75
C PHE A 130 -3.49 -4.60 13.52
N ILE A 131 -4.05 -3.50 13.08
CA ILE A 131 -4.03 -2.22 13.78
C ILE A 131 -5.23 -2.20 14.74
N ASP A 132 -4.94 -2.15 16.02
CA ASP A 132 -5.94 -2.23 17.09
C ASP A 132 -5.88 -1.03 18.03
N ASN A 133 -7.05 -0.64 18.50
CA ASN A 133 -7.27 0.36 19.53
C ASN A 133 -8.63 0.12 20.18
N GLU A 134 -8.73 0.26 21.50
CA GLU A 134 -9.95 -0.05 22.24
C GLU A 134 -11.10 0.90 21.88
N ASP A 135 -10.83 2.18 21.66
CA ASP A 135 -11.84 3.17 21.35
C ASP A 135 -12.45 2.98 19.95
N TYR A 136 -11.60 2.67 18.96
CA TYR A 136 -11.97 2.66 17.55
C TYR A 136 -12.40 1.30 17.02
N PHE A 137 -11.85 0.17 17.52
CA PHE A 137 -11.99 -1.11 16.86
C PHE A 137 -12.61 -2.23 17.72
N GLN A 138 -13.02 -1.98 18.95
CA GLN A 138 -13.62 -3.02 19.81
C GLN A 138 -15.13 -3.25 19.56
N ARG A 139 -15.75 -2.52 18.66
CA ARG A 139 -17.16 -2.67 18.30
C ARG A 139 -17.42 -3.98 17.55
N LYS A 140 -18.62 -4.55 17.71
CA LYS A 140 -19.00 -5.82 17.07
C LYS A 140 -19.15 -5.76 15.54
N PHE A 141 -19.23 -4.56 14.99
CA PHE A 141 -19.42 -4.28 13.56
C PHE A 141 -18.21 -3.56 12.98
N THR A 142 -18.06 -3.58 11.67
CA THR A 142 -16.89 -2.98 11.00
C THR A 142 -17.00 -1.45 10.90
N THR A 143 -17.86 -0.95 10.06
CA THR A 143 -17.98 0.49 9.74
C THR A 143 -19.38 1.06 9.97
N GLU A 144 -20.35 0.17 10.25
CA GLU A 144 -21.76 0.49 10.48
C GLU A 144 -22.26 -0.26 11.72
N ASP A 145 -23.34 0.21 12.32
CA ASP A 145 -24.01 -0.48 13.41
C ASP A 145 -24.94 -1.61 12.92
N GLU A 146 -25.68 -2.24 13.83
CA GLU A 146 -26.63 -3.30 13.51
C GLU A 146 -27.80 -2.86 12.62
N ASN A 147 -28.06 -1.57 12.52
CA ASN A 147 -29.13 -0.96 11.72
C ASN A 147 -28.62 -0.43 10.37
N GLY A 148 -27.31 -0.57 10.09
CA GLY A 148 -26.67 -0.06 8.88
C GLY A 148 -26.35 1.44 8.93
N ASN A 149 -26.33 2.06 10.13
CA ASN A 149 -25.88 3.43 10.27
C ASN A 149 -24.36 3.46 10.39
N SER A 150 -23.71 4.30 9.61
CA SER A 150 -22.26 4.52 9.70
C SER A 150 -21.89 5.06 11.07
N PHE A 151 -20.76 4.61 11.60
CA PHE A 151 -20.24 5.18 12.86
C PHE A 151 -19.75 6.61 12.64
N ASP A 152 -20.08 7.50 13.58
CA ASP A 152 -19.78 8.93 13.49
C ASP A 152 -18.26 9.24 13.49
N ASP A 153 -17.45 8.33 14.02
CA ASP A 153 -16.00 8.45 14.12
C ASP A 153 -15.24 7.68 13.04
N ASN A 154 -15.88 7.27 11.96
CA ASN A 154 -15.22 6.56 10.87
C ASN A 154 -14.11 7.39 10.19
N ASP A 155 -14.20 8.71 10.25
CA ASP A 155 -13.17 9.65 9.85
C ASP A 155 -11.89 9.47 10.68
N GLU A 156 -11.97 9.49 12.00
CA GLU A 156 -10.83 9.29 12.90
C GLU A 156 -10.29 7.86 12.83
N ARG A 157 -11.17 6.88 12.71
CA ARG A 157 -10.80 5.47 12.54
C ARG A 157 -9.95 5.24 11.29
N SER A 158 -10.28 5.91 10.18
CA SER A 158 -9.49 5.85 8.95
C SER A 158 -8.12 6.52 9.11
N ILE A 159 -8.07 7.67 9.81
CA ILE A 159 -6.81 8.35 10.15
C ILE A 159 -5.94 7.44 11.02
N PHE A 160 -6.52 6.92 12.12
CA PHE A 160 -5.78 6.05 13.04
C PHE A 160 -5.23 4.80 12.35
N PHE A 161 -6.06 4.15 11.54
CA PHE A 161 -5.66 2.95 10.81
C PHE A 161 -4.44 3.22 9.92
N VAL A 162 -4.53 4.19 9.04
CA VAL A 162 -3.47 4.50 8.09
C VAL A 162 -2.19 4.94 8.80
N ARG A 163 -2.28 5.85 9.77
CA ARG A 163 -1.11 6.29 10.56
C ARG A 163 -0.50 5.14 11.36
N GLY A 164 -1.34 4.28 11.93
CA GLY A 164 -0.89 3.07 12.63
C GLY A 164 -0.10 2.12 11.75
N VAL A 165 -0.53 1.95 10.49
CA VAL A 165 0.24 1.17 9.50
C VAL A 165 1.60 1.82 9.22
N MET A 166 1.64 3.13 8.94
CA MET A 166 2.90 3.83 8.61
C MET A 166 3.90 3.72 9.77
N GLU A 167 3.48 4.02 11.00
CA GLU A 167 4.37 3.94 12.16
C GLU A 167 4.83 2.50 12.46
N THR A 168 3.98 1.51 12.20
CA THR A 168 4.36 0.10 12.34
C THR A 168 5.40 -0.31 11.30
N VAL A 169 5.23 0.08 10.05
CA VAL A 169 6.19 -0.20 8.96
C VAL A 169 7.55 0.42 9.25
N LYS A 170 7.58 1.66 9.77
CA LYS A 170 8.82 2.31 10.25
C LYS A 170 9.51 1.49 11.37
N LYS A 171 8.75 1.05 12.37
CA LYS A 171 9.29 0.18 13.44
C LYS A 171 9.82 -1.15 12.92
N LEU A 172 9.18 -1.72 11.90
CA LEU A 172 9.64 -2.94 11.23
C LEU A 172 10.93 -2.70 10.42
N ARG A 173 11.29 -1.45 10.11
CA ARG A 173 12.39 -1.08 9.24
C ARG A 173 12.33 -1.78 7.88
N TRP A 174 11.11 -1.90 7.37
CA TRP A 174 10.83 -2.57 6.11
C TRP A 174 10.35 -1.54 5.10
N VAL A 175 11.19 -1.21 4.13
CA VAL A 175 10.93 -0.17 3.12
C VAL A 175 10.16 -0.80 1.95
N PRO A 176 8.89 -0.46 1.74
CA PRO A 176 8.12 -0.94 0.59
C PRO A 176 8.50 -0.19 -0.68
N ASP A 177 8.56 -0.90 -1.81
CA ASP A 177 8.63 -0.27 -3.14
C ASP A 177 7.24 0.21 -3.55
N ILE A 178 6.22 -0.63 -3.32
CA ILE A 178 4.82 -0.33 -3.61
C ILE A 178 4.00 -0.44 -2.33
N ILE A 179 3.10 0.51 -2.13
CA ILE A 179 1.99 0.41 -1.18
C ILE A 179 0.71 0.30 -1.98
N HIS A 180 -0.04 -0.78 -1.78
CA HIS A 180 -1.32 -1.01 -2.44
C HIS A 180 -2.45 -0.91 -1.43
N CYS A 181 -3.33 0.06 -1.64
CA CYS A 181 -4.43 0.43 -0.76
C CYS A 181 -5.76 -0.12 -1.28
N HIS A 182 -6.52 -0.78 -0.42
CA HIS A 182 -7.79 -1.43 -0.76
C HIS A 182 -8.93 -0.96 0.13
N GLY A 183 -9.93 -0.33 -0.47
CA GLY A 183 -11.13 0.17 0.19
C GLY A 183 -10.95 1.59 0.77
N TRP A 184 -12.08 2.25 1.05
CA TRP A 184 -12.11 3.65 1.46
C TRP A 184 -11.43 3.93 2.81
N MET A 185 -11.41 2.96 3.73
CA MET A 185 -10.70 3.09 5.01
C MET A 185 -9.19 3.35 4.82
N THR A 186 -8.65 3.03 3.65
CA THR A 186 -7.24 3.22 3.29
C THR A 186 -6.98 4.46 2.44
N ALA A 187 -8.03 5.20 2.08
CA ALA A 187 -7.98 6.30 1.11
C ALA A 187 -7.05 7.47 1.51
N LEU A 188 -6.73 7.59 2.80
CA LEU A 188 -5.81 8.61 3.31
C LEU A 188 -4.33 8.24 3.14
N ALA A 189 -4.01 6.97 2.90
CA ALA A 189 -2.62 6.52 2.79
C ALA A 189 -1.83 7.26 1.70
N PRO A 190 -2.37 7.46 0.47
CA PRO A 190 -1.67 8.23 -0.56
C PRO A 190 -1.31 9.64 -0.11
N LEU A 191 -2.26 10.38 0.50
CA LEU A 191 -2.03 11.73 1.01
C LEU A 191 -0.91 11.74 2.05
N TYR A 192 -0.98 10.88 3.07
CA TYR A 192 0.01 10.85 4.14
C TYR A 192 1.40 10.51 3.60
N ILE A 193 1.52 9.50 2.73
CA ILE A 193 2.81 9.09 2.16
C ILE A 193 3.43 10.21 1.33
N LYS A 194 2.63 10.88 0.50
CA LYS A 194 3.12 11.94 -0.41
C LYS A 194 3.35 13.29 0.27
N LYS A 195 2.83 13.50 1.47
CA LYS A 195 2.92 14.78 2.18
C LYS A 195 3.57 14.63 3.56
N ALA A 196 2.94 13.94 4.51
CA ALA A 196 3.45 13.85 5.87
C ALA A 196 4.71 12.98 5.99
N TYR A 197 4.85 11.95 5.17
CA TYR A 197 6.00 11.04 5.16
C TYR A 197 6.89 11.21 3.92
N ALA A 198 6.76 12.30 3.17
CA ALA A 198 7.49 12.52 1.92
C ALA A 198 9.02 12.49 2.10
N GLU A 199 9.52 13.00 3.22
CA GLU A 199 10.95 13.04 3.54
C GLU A 199 11.41 11.84 4.40
N ASP A 200 10.48 10.97 4.82
CA ASP A 200 10.84 9.81 5.64
C ASP A 200 11.58 8.76 4.78
N PRO A 201 12.77 8.33 5.20
CA PRO A 201 13.58 7.35 4.46
C PRO A 201 12.85 6.02 4.16
N CYS A 202 11.81 5.72 4.94
CA CYS A 202 11.01 4.50 4.73
C CYS A 202 10.03 4.63 3.56
N PHE A 203 9.59 5.85 3.20
CA PHE A 203 8.49 6.07 2.26
C PHE A 203 8.80 7.01 1.10
N ARG A 204 9.85 7.83 1.18
CA ARG A 204 10.16 8.87 0.19
C ARG A 204 10.22 8.36 -1.26
N ASP A 205 10.67 7.13 -1.47
CA ASP A 205 10.81 6.52 -2.80
C ASP A 205 9.64 5.57 -3.14
N THR A 206 8.74 5.33 -2.17
CA THR A 206 7.60 4.40 -2.29
C THR A 206 6.54 4.93 -3.27
N LYS A 207 6.02 4.04 -4.10
CA LYS A 207 4.88 4.32 -4.99
C LYS A 207 3.59 3.81 -4.37
N VAL A 208 2.53 4.56 -4.57
CA VAL A 208 1.22 4.25 -3.98
C VAL A 208 0.22 3.93 -5.07
N ILE A 209 -0.42 2.78 -4.96
CA ILE A 209 -1.51 2.34 -5.84
C ILE A 209 -2.79 2.27 -5.02
N TYR A 210 -3.85 2.85 -5.54
CA TYR A 210 -5.17 2.81 -4.93
C TYR A 210 -6.11 1.95 -5.76
N SER A 211 -6.68 0.91 -5.15
CA SER A 211 -7.77 0.12 -5.72
C SER A 211 -9.11 0.71 -5.32
N SER A 212 -9.83 1.25 -6.30
CA SER A 212 -11.16 1.79 -6.11
C SER A 212 -12.22 0.71 -6.29
N TYR A 213 -13.00 0.48 -5.23
CA TYR A 213 -14.12 -0.47 -5.19
C TYR A 213 -15.45 0.28 -5.22
N ASN A 214 -16.50 -0.42 -5.62
CA ASN A 214 -17.87 0.10 -5.55
C ASN A 214 -18.49 -0.18 -4.17
N ASN A 215 -17.77 0.20 -3.10
CA ASN A 215 -18.17 0.06 -1.70
C ASN A 215 -18.24 1.44 -1.02
N SER A 216 -19.31 2.13 -1.19
CA SER A 216 -19.50 3.46 -0.58
C SER A 216 -19.94 3.37 0.88
N PHE A 217 -19.68 4.44 1.63
CA PHE A 217 -20.33 4.71 2.91
C PHE A 217 -21.49 5.69 2.71
N ASN A 218 -22.49 5.59 3.58
CA ASN A 218 -23.75 6.32 3.38
C ASN A 218 -23.78 7.70 4.06
N SER A 219 -23.00 7.90 5.12
CA SER A 219 -22.97 9.15 5.87
C SER A 219 -21.67 9.91 5.60
N PRO A 220 -21.71 11.11 5.02
CA PRO A 220 -20.52 11.93 4.78
C PRO A 220 -19.75 12.18 6.07
N PHE A 221 -18.42 12.25 6.00
CA PHE A 221 -17.60 12.69 7.11
C PHE A 221 -17.84 14.15 7.43
N PRO A 222 -17.73 14.57 8.70
CA PRO A 222 -18.01 15.94 9.10
C PRO A 222 -17.02 16.92 8.47
N ALA A 223 -17.40 18.20 8.34
CA ALA A 223 -16.53 19.24 7.81
C ALA A 223 -15.22 19.41 8.61
N SER A 224 -15.26 19.13 9.92
CA SER A 224 -14.07 19.12 10.79
C SER A 224 -13.02 18.07 10.43
N PHE A 225 -13.37 17.10 9.61
CA PHE A 225 -12.43 16.07 9.13
C PHE A 225 -11.19 16.68 8.47
N SER A 226 -11.35 17.74 7.70
CA SER A 226 -10.24 18.44 7.05
C SER A 226 -9.18 18.93 8.05
N ASP A 227 -9.58 19.41 9.22
CA ASP A 227 -8.66 19.90 10.26
C ASP A 227 -7.93 18.73 10.95
N LYS A 228 -8.61 17.58 11.13
CA LYS A 228 -8.01 16.34 11.69
C LYS A 228 -6.95 15.72 10.78
N LEU A 229 -6.96 16.01 9.47
CA LEU A 229 -5.97 15.53 8.52
C LEU A 229 -4.64 16.31 8.56
N LEU A 230 -4.61 17.49 9.17
CA LEU A 230 -3.44 18.37 9.16
C LEU A 230 -2.34 17.78 10.06
N LEU A 231 -1.29 17.28 9.39
CA LEU A 231 -0.02 16.89 10.00
C LEU A 231 1.09 17.73 9.37
N GLU A 232 2.28 17.69 9.97
CA GLU A 232 3.45 18.30 9.36
C GLU A 232 3.61 17.79 7.90
N GLY A 233 3.73 18.71 6.95
CA GLY A 233 3.80 18.43 5.53
C GLY A 233 2.46 18.48 4.77
N ILE A 234 1.30 18.43 5.47
CA ILE A 234 -0.02 18.58 4.86
C ILE A 234 -0.53 20.00 5.06
N ARG A 235 -0.94 20.66 3.99
CA ARG A 235 -1.50 22.00 4.01
C ARG A 235 -2.98 21.97 3.61
N LYS A 236 -3.72 23.03 3.98
CA LYS A 236 -5.13 23.18 3.57
C LYS A 236 -5.31 23.16 2.04
N GLU A 237 -4.33 23.65 1.29
CA GLU A 237 -4.36 23.65 -0.18
C GLU A 237 -4.22 22.22 -0.77
N ASP A 238 -3.70 21.28 -0.01
CA ASP A 238 -3.65 19.87 -0.42
C ASP A 238 -5.02 19.20 -0.36
N LEU A 239 -5.95 19.76 0.43
CA LEU A 239 -7.30 19.28 0.59
C LEU A 239 -8.25 20.04 -0.35
N THR A 240 -8.96 19.32 -1.22
CA THR A 240 -9.92 19.91 -2.18
C THR A 240 -11.28 20.23 -1.54
N PHE A 241 -11.47 19.81 -0.30
CA PHE A 241 -12.71 19.87 0.45
C PHE A 241 -12.51 20.55 1.81
N THR A 242 -12.29 21.80 1.83
CA THR A 242 -12.28 22.56 3.09
C THR A 242 -13.69 23.03 3.43
N ASP A 243 -14.06 22.90 4.71
CA ASP A 243 -15.31 23.40 5.28
C ASP A 243 -16.61 22.76 4.70
N LYS A 244 -16.51 21.55 4.18
CA LYS A 244 -17.67 20.77 3.68
C LYS A 244 -17.63 19.34 4.21
N PRO A 245 -18.79 18.71 4.43
CA PRO A 245 -18.87 17.28 4.64
C PRO A 245 -18.30 16.54 3.43
N ILE A 246 -17.60 15.43 3.69
CA ILE A 246 -16.86 14.68 2.66
C ILE A 246 -17.57 13.38 2.41
N ASP A 247 -18.06 13.21 1.20
CA ASP A 247 -18.65 11.95 0.75
C ASP A 247 -17.60 10.97 0.23
N PHE A 248 -18.07 9.79 -0.12
CA PHE A 248 -17.23 8.72 -0.66
C PHE A 248 -16.50 9.13 -1.95
N SER A 249 -17.17 9.88 -2.82
CA SER A 249 -16.59 10.33 -4.08
C SER A 249 -15.42 11.29 -3.85
N GLU A 250 -15.59 12.28 -2.98
CA GLU A 250 -14.53 13.25 -2.65
C GLU A 250 -13.34 12.58 -1.95
N LEU A 251 -13.60 11.64 -1.02
CA LEU A 251 -12.54 10.88 -0.36
C LEU A 251 -11.76 10.01 -1.37
N THR A 252 -12.47 9.37 -2.30
CA THR A 252 -11.84 8.55 -3.35
C THR A 252 -11.02 9.41 -4.32
N LYS A 253 -11.52 10.58 -4.72
CA LYS A 253 -10.77 11.52 -5.56
C LYS A 253 -9.51 12.05 -4.86
N LEU A 254 -9.57 12.28 -3.54
CA LEU A 254 -8.38 12.61 -2.75
C LEU A 254 -7.33 11.49 -2.83
N ALA A 255 -7.75 10.24 -2.63
CA ALA A 255 -6.85 9.09 -2.73
C ALA A 255 -6.20 9.00 -4.12
N ILE A 256 -6.99 9.14 -5.20
CA ILE A 256 -6.52 9.12 -6.59
C ILE A 256 -5.50 10.24 -6.83
N ARG A 257 -5.77 11.46 -6.37
CA ARG A 257 -4.92 12.63 -6.55
C ARG A 257 -3.49 12.43 -6.06
N PHE A 258 -3.31 11.69 -4.97
CA PHE A 258 -2.00 11.45 -4.36
C PHE A 258 -1.44 10.06 -4.68
N SER A 259 -2.10 9.28 -5.52
CA SER A 259 -1.63 7.97 -5.98
C SER A 259 -0.70 8.08 -7.18
N ASP A 260 0.21 7.12 -7.32
CA ASP A 260 1.06 6.94 -8.50
C ASP A 260 0.40 6.02 -9.54
N GLY A 261 -0.67 5.33 -9.18
CA GLY A 261 -1.47 4.48 -10.06
C GLY A 261 -2.81 4.13 -9.44
N VAL A 262 -3.80 3.85 -10.27
CA VAL A 262 -5.16 3.49 -9.85
C VAL A 262 -5.60 2.21 -10.53
N ILE A 263 -6.28 1.36 -9.77
CA ILE A 263 -6.91 0.14 -10.28
C ILE A 263 -8.41 0.25 -10.07
N GLN A 264 -9.18 0.01 -11.12
CA GLN A 264 -10.62 -0.24 -11.02
C GLN A 264 -10.80 -1.67 -10.51
N ALA A 265 -11.11 -1.81 -9.23
CA ALA A 265 -11.17 -3.13 -8.59
C ALA A 265 -12.56 -3.78 -8.65
N SER A 266 -13.62 -2.99 -8.83
CA SER A 266 -14.97 -3.49 -9.09
C SER A 266 -15.34 -3.35 -10.56
N GLU A 267 -16.18 -4.24 -11.08
CA GLU A 267 -16.67 -4.19 -12.45
C GLU A 267 -17.32 -2.85 -12.79
N THR A 268 -18.02 -2.28 -11.82
CA THR A 268 -18.62 -0.94 -11.93
C THR A 268 -17.95 0.05 -10.99
N MET A 269 -17.80 1.28 -11.44
CA MET A 269 -17.29 2.42 -10.69
C MET A 269 -18.25 3.60 -10.87
N GLN A 270 -18.41 4.44 -9.85
CA GLN A 270 -19.20 5.67 -9.98
C GLN A 270 -18.68 6.50 -11.15
N PRO A 271 -19.55 7.01 -12.03
CA PRO A 271 -19.14 7.67 -13.27
C PRO A 271 -18.20 8.87 -13.06
N ASP A 272 -18.45 9.66 -12.03
CA ASP A 272 -17.64 10.84 -11.69
C ASP A 272 -16.24 10.46 -11.18
N ILE A 273 -16.11 9.36 -10.43
CA ILE A 273 -14.81 8.81 -10.01
C ILE A 273 -14.05 8.25 -11.22
N LEU A 274 -14.74 7.53 -12.12
CA LEU A 274 -14.12 6.98 -13.32
C LEU A 274 -13.63 8.09 -14.26
N GLU A 275 -14.42 9.14 -14.45
CA GLU A 275 -14.03 10.30 -15.23
C GLU A 275 -12.82 11.01 -14.61
N TYR A 276 -12.84 11.25 -13.29
CA TYR A 276 -11.73 11.84 -12.58
C TYR A 276 -10.46 11.01 -12.73
N THR A 277 -10.55 9.68 -12.59
CA THR A 277 -9.42 8.76 -12.73
C THR A 277 -8.81 8.83 -14.13
N LYS A 278 -9.62 8.82 -15.18
CA LYS A 278 -9.15 8.92 -16.58
C LYS A 278 -8.44 10.24 -16.87
N ASN A 279 -8.83 11.30 -16.17
CA ASN A 279 -8.24 12.64 -16.34
C ASN A 279 -7.06 12.92 -15.40
N ALA A 280 -6.75 12.02 -14.47
CA ALA A 280 -5.70 12.20 -13.47
C ALA A 280 -4.27 12.16 -14.05
N GLY A 281 -4.07 11.66 -15.27
CA GLY A 281 -2.77 11.62 -15.94
C GLY A 281 -1.78 10.61 -15.33
N ILE A 282 -2.24 9.69 -14.53
CA ILE A 282 -1.45 8.62 -13.90
C ILE A 282 -1.85 7.24 -14.48
N PRO A 283 -1.00 6.21 -14.36
CA PRO A 283 -1.33 4.86 -14.77
C PRO A 283 -2.68 4.41 -14.23
N PHE A 284 -3.51 3.87 -15.08
CA PHE A 284 -4.83 3.35 -14.75
C PHE A 284 -5.02 1.95 -15.31
N LEU A 285 -5.31 0.99 -14.44
CA LEU A 285 -5.66 -0.37 -14.81
C LEU A 285 -7.20 -0.54 -14.71
N PRO A 286 -7.89 -0.77 -15.83
CA PRO A 286 -9.32 -1.11 -15.82
C PRO A 286 -9.58 -2.42 -15.09
N TYR A 287 -10.86 -2.67 -14.77
CA TYR A 287 -11.30 -3.90 -14.12
C TYR A 287 -10.75 -5.15 -14.81
N GLN A 288 -10.33 -6.11 -14.00
CA GLN A 288 -9.80 -7.39 -14.42
C GLN A 288 -10.68 -8.51 -13.86
N ASP A 289 -10.91 -9.52 -14.67
CA ASP A 289 -11.69 -10.69 -14.27
C ASP A 289 -11.01 -11.46 -13.12
N PRO A 290 -11.79 -12.18 -12.30
CA PRO A 290 -11.28 -12.96 -11.17
C PRO A 290 -10.18 -13.97 -11.52
N GLU A 291 -10.14 -14.43 -12.79
CA GLU A 291 -9.12 -15.38 -13.26
C GLU A 291 -7.78 -14.71 -13.59
N ASN A 292 -7.78 -13.41 -13.94
CA ASN A 292 -6.62 -12.73 -14.51
C ASN A 292 -6.05 -11.62 -13.62
N TYR A 293 -6.79 -11.14 -12.61
CA TYR A 293 -6.44 -9.93 -11.88
C TYR A 293 -5.09 -10.02 -11.16
N ILE A 294 -4.68 -11.19 -10.67
CA ILE A 294 -3.42 -11.33 -9.92
C ILE A 294 -2.23 -11.04 -10.84
N ASP A 295 -2.23 -11.58 -12.07
CA ASP A 295 -1.16 -11.34 -13.04
C ASP A 295 -1.18 -9.89 -13.50
N ALA A 296 -2.34 -9.35 -13.85
CA ALA A 296 -2.49 -7.98 -14.30
C ALA A 296 -2.05 -6.97 -13.22
N TYR A 297 -2.40 -7.19 -11.95
CA TYR A 297 -1.98 -6.30 -10.85
C TYR A 297 -0.47 -6.42 -10.60
N ASN A 298 0.06 -7.64 -10.67
CA ASN A 298 1.50 -7.87 -10.50
C ASN A 298 2.34 -7.18 -11.58
N GLU A 299 1.89 -7.19 -12.84
CA GLU A 299 2.50 -6.44 -13.94
C GLU A 299 2.32 -4.93 -13.78
N PHE A 300 1.15 -4.50 -13.30
CA PHE A 300 0.85 -3.08 -13.08
C PHE A 300 1.77 -2.44 -12.03
N TYR A 301 2.25 -3.20 -11.03
CA TYR A 301 3.25 -2.70 -10.07
C TYR A 301 4.54 -2.29 -10.77
N ASP A 302 4.99 -3.07 -11.75
CA ASP A 302 6.20 -2.72 -12.53
C ASP A 302 5.95 -1.49 -13.41
N VAL A 303 4.77 -1.37 -14.04
CA VAL A 303 4.39 -0.19 -14.82
C VAL A 303 4.45 1.10 -13.99
N VAL A 304 3.88 1.06 -12.77
CA VAL A 304 3.88 2.22 -11.85
C VAL A 304 5.29 2.53 -11.37
N TRP A 305 6.08 1.51 -11.06
CA TRP A 305 7.46 1.66 -10.62
C TRP A 305 8.35 2.29 -11.70
N GLU A 306 8.25 1.79 -12.92
CA GLU A 306 9.05 2.28 -14.06
C GLU A 306 8.71 3.72 -14.46
N ASN A 307 7.41 4.09 -14.46
CA ASN A 307 6.99 5.44 -14.80
C ASN A 307 7.56 6.52 -13.88
N ALA A 308 7.87 6.15 -12.67
CA ALA A 308 8.42 7.07 -11.68
C ALA A 308 9.96 7.20 -11.75
N HIS A 309 10.62 6.38 -12.54
CA HIS A 309 12.08 6.35 -12.69
C HIS A 309 12.53 6.77 -14.11
N LYS A 310 11.58 7.18 -14.96
CA LYS A 310 11.81 7.87 -16.25
C LYS A 310 11.94 9.37 -16.05
#